data_ea89121d71e3d11ba1eacbd9ba4b6cee
#
_entry.id   ea89121d71e3d11ba1eacbd9ba4b6cee
#
_cell.length_a   1.000
_cell.length_b   1.000
_cell.length_c   1.000
_cell.angle_alpha   90.00
_cell.angle_beta   90.00
_cell.angle_gamma   90.00
#
_symmetry.space_group_name_H-M   'P 1'
#
loop_
_entity.id
_entity.type
_entity.pdbx_description
1 polymer ?
#
loop_
_entity_poly.entity_id
_entity_poly.type
_entity_poly.pdbx_seq_one_letter_code
_entity_poly.pdbx_strand_id
1 'polypeptide(L)'
;AGRRWIWIEGNHDPGPIHLGGQHMAEFGCGPLLFRHIADPASSGEVSGHYHPKAQISLRGRARSFACFLLDETRLILPAYGTYTGGLRCDHPTLARLIKKPGLAILTGKSAQPIPMPRPKAT
;
A
#
# COMPACT_ATOMS: atom_id res chain seq x y z
N ALA A 1 -3.94 -9.53 -26.65
CA ALA A 1 -2.62 -9.47 -27.23
C ALA A 1 -1.96 -8.14 -26.89
N GLY A 2 -0.66 -8.13 -26.75
CA GLY A 2 0.09 -6.91 -26.47
C GLY A 2 0.22 -6.52 -25.02
N ARG A 3 -0.37 -7.27 -24.08
CA ARG A 3 -0.22 -7.02 -22.66
C ARG A 3 0.77 -7.98 -22.05
N ARG A 4 1.61 -7.43 -21.18
CA ARG A 4 2.60 -8.18 -20.43
C ARG A 4 2.14 -8.26 -18.97
N TRP A 5 2.02 -9.47 -18.46
CA TRP A 5 1.63 -9.70 -17.07
C TRP A 5 2.85 -9.97 -16.22
N ILE A 6 3.01 -9.22 -15.15
CA ILE A 6 4.10 -9.37 -14.21
C ILE A 6 3.52 -9.53 -12.81
N TRP A 7 3.89 -10.62 -12.17
CA TRP A 7 3.46 -10.93 -10.82
C TRP A 7 4.60 -10.63 -9.87
N ILE A 8 4.37 -9.67 -8.95
CA ILE A 8 5.35 -9.38 -7.91
C ILE A 8 5.15 -10.40 -6.80
N GLU A 9 6.18 -11.18 -6.52
CA GLU A 9 6.11 -12.25 -5.54
C GLU A 9 6.04 -11.69 -4.12
N GLY A 10 5.04 -12.16 -3.36
CA GLY A 10 4.89 -11.82 -1.97
C GLY A 10 5.33 -12.96 -1.06
N ASN A 11 5.33 -12.71 0.23
CA ASN A 11 5.73 -13.71 1.23
C ASN A 11 4.72 -14.86 1.36
N HIS A 12 3.49 -14.66 0.88
CA HIS A 12 2.45 -15.70 0.89
C HIS A 12 2.29 -16.38 -0.46
N ASP A 13 2.93 -15.85 -1.48
CA ASP A 13 2.81 -16.33 -2.85
C ASP A 13 4.18 -16.53 -3.48
N PRO A 14 5.04 -17.39 -2.89
CA PRO A 14 6.30 -17.65 -3.54
C PRO A 14 6.02 -18.39 -4.86
N GLY A 15 6.42 -17.78 -5.98
CA GLY A 15 6.19 -18.35 -7.30
C GLY A 15 6.90 -19.66 -7.51
N PRO A 16 6.70 -20.31 -8.66
CA PRO A 16 5.82 -19.93 -9.76
C PRO A 16 4.39 -20.39 -9.55
N ILE A 17 3.43 -19.57 -9.92
CA ILE A 17 2.04 -19.93 -9.99
C ILE A 17 1.67 -20.09 -11.46
N HIS A 18 0.79 -21.05 -11.77
CA HIS A 18 0.40 -21.31 -13.15
C HIS A 18 -0.70 -20.38 -13.64
N LEU A 19 -0.45 -19.07 -13.56
CA LEU A 19 -1.39 -18.05 -14.00
C LEU A 19 -0.92 -17.28 -15.24
N GLY A 20 0.17 -17.74 -15.85
CA GLY A 20 0.77 -17.04 -16.97
C GLY A 20 1.51 -15.78 -16.50
N GLY A 21 2.22 -15.13 -17.42
CA GLY A 21 3.01 -13.95 -17.11
C GLY A 21 4.35 -14.29 -16.49
N GLN A 22 5.04 -13.28 -16.02
CA GLN A 22 6.35 -13.40 -15.39
C GLN A 22 6.25 -13.17 -13.90
N HIS A 23 7.01 -13.94 -13.12
CA HIS A 23 7.09 -13.78 -11.67
C HIS A 23 8.40 -13.12 -11.32
N MET A 24 8.34 -12.02 -10.59
CA MET A 24 9.52 -11.24 -10.22
C MET A 24 9.44 -10.80 -8.77
N ALA A 25 10.58 -10.79 -8.06
CA ALA A 25 10.66 -10.20 -6.74
C ALA A 25 10.51 -8.69 -6.82
N GLU A 26 11.10 -8.08 -7.85
CA GLU A 26 11.03 -6.64 -8.10
C GLU A 26 10.89 -6.40 -9.60
N PHE A 27 10.24 -5.31 -9.95
CA PHE A 27 10.12 -4.91 -11.35
C PHE A 27 10.24 -3.39 -11.47
N GLY A 28 11.23 -2.95 -12.26
CA GLY A 28 11.41 -1.55 -12.59
C GLY A 28 10.71 -1.18 -13.89
N CYS A 29 9.99 -0.07 -13.89
CA CYS A 29 9.33 0.46 -15.06
C CYS A 29 9.46 1.98 -15.07
N GLY A 30 10.32 2.51 -15.94
CA GLY A 30 10.63 3.93 -15.94
C GLY A 30 11.17 4.36 -14.58
N PRO A 31 10.62 5.41 -13.97
CA PRO A 31 11.05 5.87 -12.66
C PRO A 31 10.48 5.05 -11.49
N LEU A 32 9.64 4.05 -11.77
CA LEU A 32 8.94 3.30 -10.74
C LEU A 32 9.58 1.94 -10.50
N LEU A 33 9.60 1.53 -9.24
CA LEU A 33 10.06 0.21 -8.82
C LEU A 33 8.94 -0.47 -8.03
N PHE A 34 8.49 -1.61 -8.53
CA PHE A 34 7.44 -2.40 -7.89
C PHE A 34 8.07 -3.53 -7.08
N ARG A 35 7.63 -3.68 -5.83
CA ARG A 35 8.08 -4.77 -4.94
C ARG A 35 6.99 -5.06 -3.91
N HIS A 36 7.12 -6.19 -3.22
CA HIS A 36 6.11 -6.58 -2.23
C HIS A 36 6.20 -5.72 -0.97
N ILE A 37 7.39 -5.60 -0.38
CA ILE A 37 7.59 -4.87 0.88
C ILE A 37 8.45 -3.65 0.61
N ALA A 38 8.04 -2.50 1.16
CA ALA A 38 8.76 -1.24 1.02
C ALA A 38 10.15 -1.32 1.65
N ASP A 39 11.13 -0.72 0.96
CA ASP A 39 12.46 -0.51 1.48
C ASP A 39 12.60 0.97 1.83
N PRO A 40 12.85 1.32 3.12
CA PRO A 40 12.93 2.72 3.51
C PRO A 40 13.96 3.54 2.74
N ALA A 41 14.97 2.90 2.18
CA ALA A 41 16.02 3.57 1.42
C ALA A 41 15.64 3.83 -0.04
N SER A 42 14.53 3.26 -0.54
CA SER A 42 14.12 3.39 -1.92
C SER A 42 13.24 4.61 -2.14
N SER A 43 13.21 5.08 -3.40
CA SER A 43 12.26 6.10 -3.85
C SER A 43 11.68 5.69 -5.21
N GLY A 44 10.56 6.27 -5.59
CA GLY A 44 9.84 5.84 -6.79
C GLY A 44 9.26 4.45 -6.63
N GLU A 45 8.94 4.04 -5.41
CA GLU A 45 8.57 2.68 -5.06
C GLU A 45 7.06 2.50 -4.98
N VAL A 46 6.56 1.39 -5.52
CA VAL A 46 5.18 0.94 -5.34
C VAL A 46 5.22 -0.42 -4.66
N SER A 47 4.60 -0.54 -3.49
CA SER A 47 4.67 -1.76 -2.69
C SER A 47 3.31 -2.12 -2.08
N GLY A 48 3.23 -3.33 -1.53
CA GLY A 48 2.06 -3.83 -0.83
C GLY A 48 2.41 -4.27 0.58
N HIS A 49 2.09 -5.52 0.90
CA HIS A 49 2.41 -6.22 2.15
C HIS A 49 1.63 -5.75 3.37
N TYR A 50 1.66 -4.46 3.69
CA TYR A 50 1.11 -3.96 4.96
C TYR A 50 -0.41 -3.86 4.97
N HIS A 51 -1.06 -3.84 3.82
CA HIS A 51 -2.51 -3.70 3.70
C HIS A 51 -3.04 -2.55 4.54
N PRO A 52 -2.60 -1.31 4.29
CA PRO A 52 -2.92 -0.21 5.18
C PRO A 52 -4.41 0.10 5.26
N LYS A 53 -4.84 0.48 6.46
CA LYS A 53 -6.22 0.86 6.75
C LYS A 53 -6.24 2.18 7.51
N ALA A 54 -7.17 3.04 7.15
CA ALA A 54 -7.43 4.27 7.88
C ALA A 54 -8.72 4.14 8.66
N GLN A 55 -8.66 4.46 9.95
CA GLN A 55 -9.84 4.52 10.79
C GLN A 55 -10.25 5.97 10.93
N ILE A 56 -11.49 6.27 10.55
CA ILE A 56 -12.04 7.62 10.67
C ILE A 56 -13.32 7.57 11.46
N SER A 57 -13.68 8.71 12.06
CA SER A 57 -14.92 8.83 12.80
C SER A 57 -15.95 9.56 11.94
N LEU A 58 -17.09 8.92 11.71
CA LEU A 58 -18.20 9.48 10.96
C LEU A 58 -19.44 9.42 11.83
N ARG A 59 -20.01 10.58 12.13
CA ARG A 59 -21.24 10.67 12.93
C ARG A 59 -21.14 9.91 14.25
N GLY A 60 -19.99 10.04 14.92
CA GLY A 60 -19.75 9.37 16.21
C GLY A 60 -19.39 7.90 16.11
N ARG A 61 -19.27 7.35 14.91
CA ARG A 61 -18.90 5.96 14.73
C ARG A 61 -17.53 5.86 14.05
N ALA A 62 -16.69 4.98 14.60
CA ALA A 62 -15.41 4.67 13.97
C ALA A 62 -15.64 3.70 12.80
N ARG A 63 -15.08 4.03 11.64
CA ARG A 63 -15.12 3.16 10.46
C ARG A 63 -13.71 3.00 9.91
N SER A 64 -13.41 1.80 9.45
CA SER A 64 -12.11 1.49 8.89
C SER A 64 -12.23 1.26 7.38
N PHE A 65 -11.31 1.86 6.62
CA PHE A 65 -11.27 1.72 5.16
C PHE A 65 -9.89 1.29 4.75
N ALA A 66 -9.81 0.31 3.84
CA ALA A 66 -8.56 0.05 3.16
C ALA A 66 -8.14 1.31 2.43
N CYS A 67 -6.85 1.62 2.41
CA CYS A 67 -6.38 2.86 1.82
C CYS A 67 -5.03 2.71 1.15
N PHE A 68 -4.77 3.59 0.18
CA PHE A 68 -3.43 3.81 -0.36
C PHE A 68 -2.73 4.81 0.55
N LEU A 69 -1.43 4.61 0.77
CA LEU A 69 -0.61 5.60 1.46
C LEU A 69 0.47 6.09 0.52
N LEU A 70 0.65 7.39 0.46
CA LEU A 70 1.67 7.94 -0.43
C LEU A 70 2.28 9.22 0.11
N ASP A 71 3.53 9.44 -0.32
CA ASP A 71 4.24 10.69 -0.21
C ASP A 71 4.92 10.95 -1.55
N GLU A 72 5.87 11.86 -1.60
CA GLU A 72 6.56 12.20 -2.84
C GLU A 72 7.44 11.08 -3.38
N THR A 73 7.76 10.08 -2.55
CA THR A 73 8.75 9.07 -2.91
C THR A 73 8.20 7.67 -3.05
N ARG A 74 6.98 7.40 -2.56
CA ARG A 74 6.45 6.03 -2.59
C ARG A 74 4.94 5.98 -2.50
N LEU A 75 4.41 4.84 -2.93
CA LEU A 75 3.01 4.47 -2.83
C LEU A 75 2.91 3.08 -2.21
N ILE A 76 2.12 2.94 -1.15
CA ILE A 76 1.81 1.64 -0.56
C ILE A 76 0.37 1.30 -0.88
N LEU A 77 0.16 0.14 -1.49
CA LEU A 77 -1.15 -0.29 -1.96
C LEU A 77 -1.93 -0.98 -0.83
N PRO A 78 -3.26 -0.81 -0.78
CA PRO A 78 -4.09 -1.60 0.12
C PRO A 78 -4.23 -3.04 -0.36
N ALA A 79 -4.82 -3.90 0.46
CA ALA A 79 -5.16 -5.25 0.04
C ALA A 79 -6.13 -5.21 -1.14
N TYR A 80 -5.92 -6.11 -2.09
CA TYR A 80 -6.86 -6.31 -3.19
C TYR A 80 -7.91 -7.33 -2.73
N GLY A 81 -9.18 -6.95 -2.87
CA GLY A 81 -10.27 -7.85 -2.48
C GLY A 81 -10.73 -7.65 -1.04
N THR A 82 -11.17 -8.73 -0.41
CA THR A 82 -11.89 -8.69 0.87
C THR A 82 -11.03 -9.01 2.09
N TYR A 83 -9.72 -8.90 1.97
CA TYR A 83 -8.82 -9.15 3.08
C TYR A 83 -9.11 -8.21 4.25
N THR A 84 -9.30 -8.78 5.46
CA THR A 84 -9.71 -8.00 6.63
C THR A 84 -8.58 -7.63 7.59
N GLY A 85 -7.39 -8.24 7.43
CA GLY A 85 -6.22 -7.90 8.21
C GLY A 85 -5.57 -6.59 7.76
N GLY A 86 -4.39 -6.32 8.22
CA GLY A 86 -3.60 -5.17 7.81
C GLY A 86 -3.30 -4.22 8.97
N LEU A 87 -2.42 -3.26 8.72
CA LEU A 87 -2.00 -2.28 9.71
C LEU A 87 -2.80 -1.00 9.58
N ARG A 88 -3.11 -0.39 10.73
CA ARG A 88 -3.64 0.97 10.72
C ARG A 88 -2.56 1.91 10.22
N CYS A 89 -2.95 2.91 9.44
CA CYS A 89 -1.99 3.85 8.88
C CYS A 89 -1.28 4.69 9.94
N ASP A 90 -1.82 4.79 11.16
CA ASP A 90 -1.15 5.43 12.28
C ASP A 90 -0.17 4.50 13.02
N HIS A 91 0.03 3.27 12.54
CA HIS A 91 1.03 2.37 13.10
C HIS A 91 2.44 2.94 12.84
N PRO A 92 3.34 2.86 13.86
CA PRO A 92 4.67 3.45 13.72
C PRO A 92 5.46 2.98 12.50
N THR A 93 5.30 1.72 12.09
CA THR A 93 5.99 1.19 10.91
C THR A 93 5.62 1.97 9.66
N LEU A 94 4.31 2.22 9.44
CA LEU A 94 3.86 2.98 8.28
C LEU A 94 4.19 4.47 8.41
N ALA A 95 4.11 5.00 9.63
CA ALA A 95 4.45 6.40 9.86
C ALA A 95 5.91 6.69 9.54
N ARG A 96 6.81 5.71 9.70
CA ARG A 96 8.21 5.87 9.34
C ARG A 96 8.46 5.78 7.85
N LEU A 97 7.64 5.01 7.13
CA LEU A 97 7.81 4.82 5.69
C LEU A 97 7.31 6.01 4.87
N ILE A 98 6.21 6.63 5.30
CA ILE A 98 5.57 7.74 4.59
C ILE A 98 5.98 9.05 5.25
N LYS A 99 6.69 9.89 4.50
CA LYS A 99 7.16 11.18 5.00
C LYS A 99 6.00 12.16 5.14
N LYS A 100 6.06 13.02 6.15
CA LYS A 100 5.05 14.05 6.32
C LYS A 100 5.10 15.06 5.18
N PRO A 101 3.93 15.60 4.74
CA PRO A 101 2.62 15.39 5.35
C PRO A 101 1.96 14.05 5.02
N GLY A 102 2.26 13.41 3.91
CA GLY A 102 1.66 12.16 3.49
C GLY A 102 0.15 12.19 3.30
N LEU A 103 -0.34 11.36 2.40
CA LEU A 103 -1.76 11.23 2.11
C LEU A 103 -2.22 9.79 2.31
N ALA A 104 -3.42 9.62 2.84
CA ALA A 104 -4.15 8.37 2.78
C ALA A 104 -5.32 8.55 1.83
N ILE A 105 -5.42 7.69 0.82
CA ILE A 105 -6.55 7.71 -0.09
C ILE A 105 -7.47 6.56 0.28
N LEU A 106 -8.61 6.90 0.87
CA LEU A 106 -9.57 5.90 1.34
C LEU A 106 -10.26 5.26 0.15
N THR A 107 -10.46 3.95 0.24
CA THR A 107 -11.30 3.24 -0.71
C THR A 107 -12.72 3.16 -0.16
N GLY A 108 -13.69 2.97 -1.02
CA GLY A 108 -15.09 2.90 -0.65
C GLY A 108 -15.91 3.14 -1.89
N LYS A 109 -17.02 3.85 -1.77
CA LYS A 109 -17.82 4.21 -2.95
C LYS A 109 -17.05 5.13 -3.90
N SER A 110 -16.15 5.94 -3.36
CA SER A 110 -15.26 6.79 -4.14
C SER A 110 -13.94 6.93 -3.40
N ALA A 111 -12.89 7.29 -4.13
CA ALA A 111 -11.59 7.55 -3.53
C ALA A 111 -11.62 8.88 -2.80
N GLN A 112 -11.22 8.89 -1.53
CA GLN A 112 -11.24 10.07 -0.67
C GLN A 112 -9.86 10.33 -0.10
N PRO A 113 -9.14 11.37 -0.56
CA PRO A 113 -7.85 11.71 0.03
C PRO A 113 -8.05 12.42 1.37
N ILE A 114 -7.26 11.99 2.35
CA ILE A 114 -7.19 12.66 3.65
C ILE A 114 -5.73 12.79 4.05
N PRO A 115 -5.39 13.74 4.93
CA PRO A 115 -4.07 13.72 5.55
C PRO A 115 -3.85 12.39 6.25
N MET A 116 -2.67 11.81 6.10
CA MET A 116 -2.39 10.51 6.70
C MET A 116 -2.47 10.60 8.22
N PRO A 117 -3.32 9.78 8.88
CA PRO A 117 -3.30 9.69 10.34
C PRO A 117 -1.94 9.25 10.86
N ARG A 118 -1.49 9.86 11.94
CA ARG A 118 -0.18 9.61 12.54
C ARG A 118 -0.33 9.13 13.97
N PRO A 119 0.69 8.42 14.51
CA PRO A 119 0.67 8.07 15.92
C PRO A 119 0.58 9.33 16.76
N LYS A 120 -0.14 9.25 17.88
CA LYS A 120 -0.22 10.37 18.82
C LYS A 120 1.16 10.59 19.42
N ALA A 121 1.54 11.86 19.59
CA ALA A 121 2.75 12.21 20.30
C ALA A 121 2.60 11.82 21.78
N THR A 122 3.64 11.24 22.34
CA THR A 122 3.66 10.89 23.77
C THR A 122 4.53 11.85 24.53
#